data_e5b1482929b1eaa7e73bfa2f112c05e6
#
_entry.id   e5b1482929b1eaa7e73bfa2f112c05e6
#
_cell.length_a   1.000
_cell.length_b   1.000
_cell.length_c   1.000
_cell.angle_alpha   90.00
_cell.angle_beta   90.00
_cell.angle_gamma   90.00
#
_symmetry.space_group_name_H-M   'P 1'
#
loop_
_entity.id
_entity.type
_entity.pdbx_description
1 polymer ?
#
loop_
_entity_poly.entity_id
_entity_poly.type
_entity_poly.pdbx_seq_one_letter_code
_entity_poly.pdbx_strand_id
1 'polypeptide(L)'
;MRKLQLGVITVFIGLMSCGEEKVESVKSGSDEVKYQIDAESISLDFMAYKTTGKIGVGGEFGKINVTASELADVKEKALNNVSFSVPISSLFTGNKSRDWKLVNLFFGVMDKTEFLSGTFHSHEANMEDGKGVMDLTMNGKTVDLPYNYSLKGDSMFISTTLNVLEWDGQEAMDSLNEACYDLHKGADGISKTWSEVDIKASVLIAKK
;
A
#
# COMPACT_ATOMS: atom_id res chain seq x y z
N MET A 1 69.15 72.03 30.22
CA MET A 1 68.85 73.14 29.35
C MET A 1 68.62 72.65 27.93
N ARG A 2 67.47 72.21 27.58
CA ARG A 2 67.07 72.02 26.18
C ARG A 2 65.54 71.92 26.20
N LYS A 3 64.94 72.88 25.53
CA LYS A 3 63.49 72.98 25.36
C LYS A 3 63.03 71.91 24.37
N LEU A 4 62.02 71.17 24.74
CA LEU A 4 61.38 70.22 23.87
C LEU A 4 60.03 70.80 23.41
N GLN A 5 59.88 71.03 22.09
CA GLN A 5 58.64 71.52 21.53
C GLN A 5 57.64 70.38 21.37
N LEU A 6 56.41 70.67 21.78
CA LEU A 6 55.28 69.80 21.66
C LEU A 6 54.62 69.99 20.28
N GLY A 7 54.71 69.05 19.42
CA GLY A 7 53.98 69.04 18.12
C GLY A 7 52.60 68.38 18.31
N VAL A 8 51.58 69.21 18.04
CA VAL A 8 50.18 68.74 18.03
C VAL A 8 49.91 68.04 16.67
N ILE A 9 49.66 66.76 16.69
CA ILE A 9 49.22 66.03 15.51
C ILE A 9 47.70 65.93 15.62
N THR A 10 46.99 66.59 14.73
CA THR A 10 45.51 66.46 14.51
C THR A 10 45.23 65.24 13.74
N VAL A 11 44.64 64.25 14.38
CA VAL A 11 44.14 63.02 13.70
C VAL A 11 42.74 63.28 13.21
N PHE A 12 42.54 63.26 11.88
CA PHE A 12 41.27 63.26 11.24
C PHE A 12 40.68 61.81 11.31
N ILE A 13 39.64 61.62 12.09
CA ILE A 13 38.91 60.38 12.16
C ILE A 13 37.87 60.44 11.04
N GLY A 14 38.15 59.75 9.90
CA GLY A 14 37.15 59.50 8.87
C GLY A 14 36.15 58.43 9.34
N LEU A 15 34.91 58.83 9.48
CA LEU A 15 33.80 57.92 9.71
C LEU A 15 33.51 57.11 8.43
N MET A 16 34.03 55.88 8.35
CA MET A 16 33.56 54.88 7.38
C MET A 16 32.24 54.32 7.89
N SER A 17 31.15 54.77 7.30
CA SER A 17 29.83 54.13 7.40
C SER A 17 29.90 52.78 6.65
N CYS A 18 30.04 51.67 7.39
CA CYS A 18 29.73 50.36 6.87
C CYS A 18 28.20 50.25 6.72
N GLY A 19 27.70 50.36 5.50
CA GLY A 19 26.35 49.92 5.16
C GLY A 19 26.29 48.37 5.31
N GLU A 20 25.53 47.92 6.30
CA GLU A 20 25.08 46.52 6.36
C GLU A 20 24.17 46.27 5.16
N GLU A 21 24.71 45.65 4.10
CA GLU A 21 23.86 44.94 3.13
C GLU A 21 23.14 43.83 3.86
N LYS A 22 21.83 44.04 4.13
CA LYS A 22 20.95 42.96 4.44
C LYS A 22 20.93 42.02 3.23
N VAL A 23 21.68 40.92 3.33
CA VAL A 23 21.48 39.77 2.48
C VAL A 23 20.10 39.22 2.86
N GLU A 24 19.05 39.65 2.15
CA GLU A 24 17.80 38.93 2.13
C GLU A 24 18.11 37.50 1.63
N SER A 25 18.13 36.56 2.56
CA SER A 25 18.10 35.14 2.21
C SER A 25 16.80 34.92 1.43
N VAL A 26 16.93 34.91 0.09
CA VAL A 26 15.90 34.35 -0.78
C VAL A 26 15.74 32.90 -0.33
N LYS A 27 14.71 32.62 0.48
CA LYS A 27 14.21 31.27 0.65
C LYS A 27 13.73 30.86 -0.73
N SER A 28 14.58 30.17 -1.46
CA SER A 28 14.20 29.36 -2.59
C SER A 28 13.25 28.29 -2.03
N GLY A 29 11.98 28.59 -2.00
CA GLY A 29 10.94 27.60 -1.87
C GLY A 29 10.97 26.78 -3.17
N SER A 30 11.86 25.79 -3.25
CA SER A 30 11.61 24.68 -4.15
C SER A 30 10.35 24.05 -3.62
N ASP A 31 9.23 24.18 -4.34
CA ASP A 31 8.02 23.39 -4.08
C ASP A 31 8.45 21.92 -4.19
N GLU A 32 8.71 21.31 -3.03
CA GLU A 32 9.16 19.94 -2.92
C GLU A 32 8.00 19.06 -3.37
N VAL A 33 8.16 18.45 -4.53
CA VAL A 33 7.15 17.59 -5.10
C VAL A 33 6.95 16.39 -4.18
N LYS A 34 5.71 16.15 -3.79
CA LYS A 34 5.30 14.99 -2.99
C LYS A 34 4.39 14.08 -3.82
N TYR A 35 4.29 12.85 -3.40
CA TYR A 35 3.51 11.81 -4.04
C TYR A 35 2.59 11.14 -3.04
N GLN A 36 1.41 10.74 -3.51
CA GLN A 36 0.43 10.02 -2.71
C GLN A 36 -0.38 9.11 -3.63
N ILE A 37 -0.87 8.00 -3.11
CA ILE A 37 -1.82 7.16 -3.84
C ILE A 37 -3.11 7.92 -4.14
N ASP A 38 -3.69 7.67 -5.31
CA ASP A 38 -5.05 8.08 -5.65
C ASP A 38 -6.02 6.96 -5.24
N ALA A 39 -6.68 7.14 -4.10
CA ALA A 39 -7.57 6.13 -3.52
C ALA A 39 -8.75 5.73 -4.43
N GLU A 40 -9.19 6.62 -5.33
CA GLU A 40 -10.30 6.35 -6.26
C GLU A 40 -9.86 5.51 -7.46
N SER A 41 -8.55 5.36 -7.68
CA SER A 41 -7.98 4.62 -8.81
C SER A 41 -7.68 3.15 -8.50
N ILE A 42 -7.90 2.69 -7.27
CA ILE A 42 -7.50 1.36 -6.82
C ILE A 42 -8.36 0.29 -7.49
N SER A 43 -7.71 -0.72 -8.10
CA SER A 43 -8.33 -2.00 -8.44
C SER A 43 -7.76 -3.11 -7.56
N LEU A 44 -8.57 -4.11 -7.24
CA LEU A 44 -8.18 -5.26 -6.45
C LEU A 44 -8.85 -6.52 -7.00
N ASP A 45 -8.05 -7.39 -7.59
CA ASP A 45 -8.45 -8.64 -8.20
C ASP A 45 -7.90 -9.82 -7.40
N PHE A 46 -8.63 -10.92 -7.42
CA PHE A 46 -8.16 -12.19 -6.88
C PHE A 46 -8.35 -13.35 -7.85
N MET A 47 -7.54 -14.39 -7.72
CA MET A 47 -7.66 -15.66 -8.40
C MET A 47 -7.57 -16.80 -7.40
N ALA A 48 -8.70 -17.42 -7.08
CA ALA A 48 -8.77 -18.64 -6.29
C ALA A 48 -8.80 -19.88 -7.20
N TYR A 49 -8.56 -21.06 -6.65
CA TYR A 49 -8.41 -22.28 -7.45
C TYR A 49 -9.28 -23.40 -6.92
N LYS A 50 -9.82 -24.18 -7.86
CA LYS A 50 -10.62 -25.37 -7.59
C LYS A 50 -10.16 -26.57 -8.42
N THR A 51 -10.71 -27.74 -8.11
CA THR A 51 -10.39 -29.06 -8.68
C THR A 51 -8.93 -29.46 -8.51
N THR A 52 -8.61 -30.73 -8.67
CA THR A 52 -7.23 -31.23 -8.65
C THR A 52 -6.37 -30.66 -9.77
N GLY A 53 -6.98 -30.27 -10.89
CA GLY A 53 -6.33 -29.59 -12.01
C GLY A 53 -6.04 -28.10 -11.79
N LYS A 54 -6.28 -27.53 -10.58
CA LYS A 54 -6.03 -26.14 -10.20
C LYS A 54 -6.65 -25.13 -11.16
N ILE A 55 -7.95 -25.30 -11.47
CA ILE A 55 -8.69 -24.40 -12.36
C ILE A 55 -8.94 -23.08 -11.63
N GLY A 56 -8.51 -21.95 -12.23
CA GLY A 56 -8.67 -20.60 -11.69
C GLY A 56 -10.12 -20.12 -11.73
N VAL A 57 -10.52 -19.41 -10.68
CA VAL A 57 -11.80 -18.72 -10.52
C VAL A 57 -11.51 -17.32 -10.02
N GLY A 58 -11.63 -16.35 -10.91
CA GLY A 58 -11.33 -14.93 -10.60
C GLY A 58 -12.55 -14.18 -10.06
N GLY A 59 -12.23 -13.06 -9.43
CA GLY A 59 -13.16 -12.04 -8.98
C GLY A 59 -12.41 -10.77 -8.58
N GLU A 60 -13.17 -9.76 -8.17
CA GLU A 60 -12.67 -8.47 -7.74
C GLU A 60 -13.38 -7.99 -6.47
N PHE A 61 -12.81 -6.99 -5.82
CA PHE A 61 -13.49 -6.21 -4.78
C PHE A 61 -13.76 -4.80 -5.32
N GLY A 62 -15.04 -4.47 -5.46
CA GLY A 62 -15.47 -3.20 -6.06
C GLY A 62 -15.31 -1.98 -5.14
N LYS A 63 -14.84 -2.18 -3.89
CA LYS A 63 -14.62 -1.10 -2.94
C LYS A 63 -13.40 -1.35 -2.07
N ILE A 64 -12.48 -0.39 -2.06
CA ILE A 64 -11.33 -0.34 -1.17
C ILE A 64 -11.35 1.03 -0.47
N ASN A 65 -11.34 1.03 0.86
CA ASN A 65 -11.24 2.26 1.64
C ASN A 65 -9.79 2.44 2.06
N VAL A 66 -9.17 3.55 1.70
CA VAL A 66 -7.89 3.98 2.28
C VAL A 66 -8.19 4.70 3.58
N THR A 67 -7.71 4.17 4.69
CA THR A 67 -7.99 4.68 6.04
C THR A 67 -6.86 5.57 6.58
N ALA A 68 -5.64 5.40 6.04
CA ALA A 68 -4.50 6.29 6.27
C ALA A 68 -3.58 6.27 5.05
N SER A 69 -2.99 7.42 4.70
CA SER A 69 -2.01 7.56 3.62
C SER A 69 -1.16 8.80 3.87
N GLU A 70 0.15 8.68 3.74
CA GLU A 70 1.13 9.74 3.95
C GLU A 70 1.65 10.28 2.61
N LEU A 71 2.24 11.49 2.64
CA LEU A 71 2.94 12.04 1.49
C LEU A 71 4.35 11.46 1.42
N ALA A 72 4.77 11.01 0.25
CA ALA A 72 6.09 10.46 -0.02
C ALA A 72 6.95 11.42 -0.86
N ASP A 73 8.26 11.36 -0.68
CA ASP A 73 9.23 12.15 -1.45
C ASP A 73 9.46 11.58 -2.85
N VAL A 74 9.24 10.28 -3.02
CA VAL A 74 9.37 9.55 -4.27
C VAL A 74 8.19 8.60 -4.47
N LYS A 75 7.83 8.34 -5.73
CA LYS A 75 6.66 7.52 -6.08
C LYS A 75 6.71 6.12 -5.49
N GLU A 76 7.89 5.52 -5.46
CA GLU A 76 8.12 4.17 -4.97
C GLU A 76 7.72 4.00 -3.50
N LYS A 77 7.76 5.08 -2.72
CA LYS A 77 7.38 5.10 -1.30
C LYS A 77 5.91 5.48 -1.05
N ALA A 78 5.12 5.72 -2.09
CA ALA A 78 3.73 6.16 -1.92
C ALA A 78 2.83 5.14 -1.21
N LEU A 79 3.23 3.86 -1.13
CA LEU A 79 2.55 2.82 -0.35
C LEU A 79 2.99 2.76 1.12
N ASN A 80 4.09 3.42 1.52
CA ASN A 80 4.56 3.34 2.89
C ASN A 80 3.51 3.88 3.86
N ASN A 81 3.21 3.09 4.90
CA ASN A 81 2.23 3.40 5.95
C ASN A 81 0.78 3.60 5.43
N VAL A 82 0.49 3.16 4.20
CA VAL A 82 -0.89 3.16 3.71
C VAL A 82 -1.68 2.08 4.41
N SER A 83 -2.75 2.47 5.09
CA SER A 83 -3.70 1.55 5.71
C SER A 83 -4.98 1.48 4.90
N PHE A 84 -5.56 0.29 4.81
CA PHE A 84 -6.74 0.04 3.99
C PHE A 84 -7.76 -0.87 4.69
N SER A 85 -8.98 -0.82 4.16
CA SER A 85 -10.09 -1.69 4.56
C SER A 85 -10.93 -2.04 3.34
N VAL A 86 -11.18 -3.32 3.13
CA VAL A 86 -11.92 -3.88 1.98
C VAL A 86 -13.18 -4.56 2.48
N PRO A 87 -14.38 -4.00 2.25
CA PRO A 87 -15.63 -4.63 2.65
C PRO A 87 -15.86 -5.95 1.89
N ILE A 88 -16.13 -7.05 2.59
CA ILE A 88 -16.44 -8.34 1.95
C ILE A 88 -17.72 -8.23 1.09
N SER A 89 -18.65 -7.36 1.46
CA SER A 89 -19.87 -7.09 0.68
C SER A 89 -19.61 -6.50 -0.70
N SER A 90 -18.38 -6.03 -1.00
CA SER A 90 -18.00 -5.50 -2.31
C SER A 90 -17.42 -6.56 -3.26
N LEU A 91 -17.37 -7.83 -2.83
CA LEU A 91 -16.91 -8.96 -3.64
C LEU A 91 -17.82 -9.16 -4.85
N PHE A 92 -17.19 -9.35 -6.01
CA PHE A 92 -17.88 -9.57 -7.26
C PHE A 92 -17.10 -10.56 -8.15
N THR A 93 -17.76 -11.62 -8.61
CA THR A 93 -17.19 -12.64 -9.52
C THR A 93 -17.94 -12.73 -10.84
N GLY A 94 -18.91 -11.84 -11.07
CA GLY A 94 -19.82 -11.96 -12.22
C GLY A 94 -20.88 -13.06 -12.08
N ASN A 95 -20.94 -13.76 -10.93
CA ASN A 95 -21.89 -14.84 -10.66
C ASN A 95 -22.50 -14.70 -9.27
N LYS A 96 -23.75 -14.23 -9.18
CA LYS A 96 -24.45 -13.96 -7.91
C LYS A 96 -24.50 -15.15 -6.95
N SER A 97 -24.62 -16.39 -7.46
CA SER A 97 -24.64 -17.58 -6.60
C SER A 97 -23.27 -17.86 -5.99
N ARG A 98 -22.20 -17.59 -6.73
CA ARG A 98 -20.81 -17.69 -6.23
C ARG A 98 -20.53 -16.58 -5.25
N ASP A 99 -20.90 -15.35 -5.57
CA ASP A 99 -20.73 -14.19 -4.67
C ASP A 99 -21.39 -14.45 -3.33
N TRP A 100 -22.64 -14.95 -3.33
CA TRP A 100 -23.37 -15.32 -2.12
C TRP A 100 -22.63 -16.39 -1.30
N LYS A 101 -22.10 -17.45 -1.95
CA LYS A 101 -21.37 -18.52 -1.26
C LYS A 101 -20.06 -18.01 -0.66
N LEU A 102 -19.30 -17.18 -1.39
CA LEU A 102 -18.08 -16.60 -0.86
C LEU A 102 -18.34 -15.69 0.32
N VAL A 103 -19.33 -14.80 0.24
CA VAL A 103 -19.68 -13.89 1.31
C VAL A 103 -20.19 -14.65 2.54
N ASN A 104 -21.07 -15.64 2.38
CA ASN A 104 -21.80 -16.25 3.52
C ASN A 104 -21.21 -17.58 4.00
N LEU A 105 -20.60 -18.38 3.12
CA LEU A 105 -20.09 -19.71 3.47
C LEU A 105 -18.58 -19.78 3.56
N PHE A 106 -17.86 -18.77 3.05
CA PHE A 106 -16.42 -18.65 3.22
C PHE A 106 -16.09 -17.55 4.25
N PHE A 107 -16.33 -16.29 3.92
CA PHE A 107 -16.06 -15.21 4.86
C PHE A 107 -17.02 -15.18 6.04
N GLY A 108 -18.27 -15.61 5.86
CA GLY A 108 -19.30 -15.58 6.89
C GLY A 108 -19.11 -16.58 8.03
N VAL A 109 -18.21 -17.55 7.90
CA VAL A 109 -17.83 -18.49 8.99
C VAL A 109 -16.51 -18.07 9.68
N MET A 110 -15.85 -17.05 9.15
CA MET A 110 -14.63 -16.47 9.74
C MET A 110 -14.98 -15.50 10.88
N ASP A 111 -14.10 -15.41 11.89
CA ASP A 111 -14.26 -14.47 13.00
C ASP A 111 -14.02 -13.03 12.54
N LYS A 112 -14.95 -12.11 12.84
CA LYS A 112 -14.84 -10.65 12.62
C LYS A 112 -14.39 -10.27 11.21
N THR A 113 -14.89 -10.95 10.19
CA THR A 113 -14.44 -10.77 8.80
C THR A 113 -15.52 -10.11 7.92
N GLU A 114 -16.13 -9.00 8.39
CA GLU A 114 -16.91 -8.10 7.53
C GLU A 114 -16.01 -7.28 6.60
N PHE A 115 -14.75 -7.13 7.00
CA PHE A 115 -13.70 -6.42 6.26
C PHE A 115 -12.40 -7.21 6.27
N LEU A 116 -11.66 -7.18 5.16
CA LEU A 116 -10.23 -7.40 5.17
C LEU A 116 -9.56 -6.06 5.46
N SER A 117 -8.56 -6.01 6.32
CA SER A 117 -7.86 -4.76 6.61
C SER A 117 -6.36 -4.98 6.74
N GLY A 118 -5.58 -3.94 6.50
CA GLY A 118 -4.13 -4.05 6.59
C GLY A 118 -3.42 -2.72 6.48
N THR A 119 -2.10 -2.80 6.63
CA THR A 119 -1.19 -1.66 6.50
C THR A 119 0.07 -2.09 5.75
N PHE A 120 0.45 -1.34 4.74
CA PHE A 120 1.72 -1.53 4.06
C PHE A 120 2.86 -1.01 4.94
N HIS A 121 3.84 -1.86 5.25
CA HIS A 121 5.01 -1.46 6.01
C HIS A 121 5.91 -0.55 5.18
N SER A 122 6.63 0.35 5.86
CA SER A 122 7.65 1.18 5.21
C SER A 122 8.76 0.30 4.64
N HIS A 123 9.15 0.59 3.41
CA HIS A 123 10.28 -0.05 2.74
C HIS A 123 11.18 0.99 2.09
N GLU A 124 12.44 0.66 1.93
CA GLU A 124 13.36 1.48 1.15
C GLU A 124 13.14 1.18 -0.33
N ALA A 125 12.71 2.20 -1.06
CA ALA A 125 12.46 2.10 -2.48
C ALA A 125 13.57 2.83 -3.25
N ASN A 126 14.26 2.09 -4.09
CA ASN A 126 15.28 2.64 -5.00
C ASN A 126 15.11 2.12 -6.43
N MET A 127 14.02 1.39 -6.71
CA MET A 127 13.82 0.72 -8.00
C MET A 127 12.34 0.78 -8.42
N GLU A 128 12.12 0.75 -9.73
CA GLU A 128 10.77 0.65 -10.31
C GLU A 128 10.07 -0.68 -9.95
N ASP A 129 10.84 -1.73 -9.65
CA ASP A 129 10.36 -3.04 -9.20
C ASP A 129 10.97 -3.37 -7.83
N GLY A 130 10.17 -3.93 -6.92
CA GLY A 130 10.65 -4.25 -5.58
C GLY A 130 9.73 -5.20 -4.82
N LYS A 131 10.06 -5.35 -3.54
CA LYS A 131 9.31 -6.17 -2.58
C LYS A 131 9.01 -5.34 -1.35
N GLY A 132 7.87 -5.63 -0.72
CA GLY A 132 7.47 -5.08 0.56
C GLY A 132 6.76 -6.12 1.40
N VAL A 133 6.35 -5.71 2.58
CA VAL A 133 5.52 -6.49 3.50
C VAL A 133 4.35 -5.63 3.91
N MET A 134 3.17 -6.22 4.02
CA MET A 134 1.99 -5.58 4.60
C MET A 134 1.42 -6.48 5.69
N ASP A 135 0.83 -5.89 6.72
CA ASP A 135 -0.09 -6.61 7.59
C ASP A 135 -1.37 -6.91 6.81
N LEU A 136 -1.92 -8.10 6.97
CA LEU A 136 -3.27 -8.40 6.52
C LEU A 136 -4.04 -9.08 7.66
N THR A 137 -5.19 -8.50 8.01
CA THR A 137 -6.10 -9.04 9.00
C THR A 137 -7.30 -9.68 8.32
N MET A 138 -7.52 -10.95 8.62
CA MET A 138 -8.64 -11.77 8.20
C MET A 138 -8.88 -12.84 9.28
N ASN A 139 -10.10 -13.30 9.48
CA ASN A 139 -10.47 -14.31 10.50
C ASN A 139 -9.97 -13.97 11.92
N GLY A 140 -10.07 -12.70 12.30
CA GLY A 140 -9.59 -12.22 13.60
C GLY A 140 -8.07 -12.26 13.82
N LYS A 141 -7.28 -12.63 12.80
CA LYS A 141 -5.83 -12.82 12.88
C LYS A 141 -5.11 -11.89 11.89
N THR A 142 -4.02 -11.28 12.34
CA THR A 142 -3.14 -10.46 11.51
C THR A 142 -1.87 -11.24 11.17
N VAL A 143 -1.50 -11.27 9.90
CA VAL A 143 -0.31 -11.97 9.38
C VAL A 143 0.45 -11.04 8.45
N ASP A 144 1.78 -11.08 8.54
CA ASP A 144 2.67 -10.40 7.60
C ASP A 144 2.62 -11.09 6.24
N LEU A 145 2.22 -10.33 5.22
CA LEU A 145 2.10 -10.82 3.85
C LEU A 145 3.13 -10.12 2.95
N PRO A 146 4.16 -10.83 2.48
CA PRO A 146 5.09 -10.30 1.51
C PRO A 146 4.41 -10.04 0.16
N TYR A 147 4.76 -8.96 -0.50
CA TYR A 147 4.26 -8.64 -1.84
C TYR A 147 5.40 -8.18 -2.76
N ASN A 148 5.16 -8.31 -4.07
CA ASN A 148 6.00 -7.67 -5.09
C ASN A 148 5.26 -6.45 -5.62
N TYR A 149 6.00 -5.40 -5.98
CA TYR A 149 5.44 -4.25 -6.68
C TYR A 149 6.26 -3.93 -7.94
N SER A 150 5.59 -3.28 -8.91
CA SER A 150 6.24 -2.65 -10.06
C SER A 150 5.60 -1.29 -10.34
N LEU A 151 6.44 -0.28 -10.63
CA LEU A 151 6.00 1.06 -11.00
C LEU A 151 6.18 1.24 -12.50
N LYS A 152 5.11 1.63 -13.20
CA LYS A 152 5.12 1.94 -14.64
C LYS A 152 4.48 3.31 -14.85
N GLY A 153 5.29 4.32 -15.08
CA GLY A 153 4.84 5.71 -15.16
C GLY A 153 4.30 6.19 -13.80
N ASP A 154 3.00 6.42 -13.73
CA ASP A 154 2.29 6.81 -12.51
C ASP A 154 1.47 5.66 -11.91
N SER A 155 1.53 4.47 -12.49
CA SER A 155 0.78 3.31 -12.03
C SER A 155 1.67 2.36 -11.24
N MET A 156 1.29 2.03 -10.02
CA MET A 156 1.91 0.98 -9.22
C MET A 156 1.05 -0.28 -9.27
N PHE A 157 1.68 -1.41 -9.60
CA PHE A 157 1.08 -2.73 -9.63
C PHE A 157 1.64 -3.55 -8.48
N ILE A 158 0.76 -4.25 -7.78
CA ILE A 158 1.08 -5.07 -6.61
C ILE A 158 0.63 -6.48 -6.90
N SER A 159 1.43 -7.47 -6.49
CA SER A 159 1.06 -8.88 -6.60
C SER A 159 1.58 -9.69 -5.42
N THR A 160 0.76 -10.61 -4.95
CA THR A 160 1.12 -11.59 -3.92
C THR A 160 0.27 -12.83 -4.06
N THR A 161 0.69 -13.94 -3.42
CA THR A 161 -0.11 -15.13 -3.20
C THR A 161 -0.25 -15.33 -1.70
N LEU A 162 -1.47 -15.35 -1.19
CA LEU A 162 -1.74 -15.69 0.21
C LEU A 162 -2.17 -17.14 0.33
N ASN A 163 -1.93 -17.74 1.51
CA ASN A 163 -2.47 -19.03 1.87
C ASN A 163 -3.49 -18.83 3.02
N VAL A 164 -4.76 -19.09 2.76
CA VAL A 164 -5.87 -18.91 3.71
C VAL A 164 -5.64 -19.62 5.04
N LEU A 165 -4.87 -20.72 5.04
CA LEU A 165 -4.54 -21.48 6.27
C LEU A 165 -3.66 -20.70 7.24
N GLU A 166 -2.92 -19.68 6.79
CA GLU A 166 -2.14 -18.82 7.67
C GLU A 166 -3.03 -17.97 8.58
N TRP A 167 -4.28 -17.74 8.19
CA TRP A 167 -5.33 -17.10 8.98
C TRP A 167 -6.28 -18.11 9.64
N ASP A 168 -5.83 -19.34 9.87
CA ASP A 168 -6.63 -20.41 10.49
C ASP A 168 -7.95 -20.69 9.72
N GLY A 169 -7.94 -20.48 8.39
CA GLY A 169 -9.13 -20.50 7.54
C GLY A 169 -9.59 -21.90 7.08
N GLN A 170 -9.20 -23.00 7.76
CA GLN A 170 -9.58 -24.34 7.36
C GLN A 170 -11.11 -24.54 7.36
N GLU A 171 -11.81 -24.06 8.38
CA GLU A 171 -13.28 -24.15 8.48
C GLU A 171 -13.97 -23.47 7.30
N ALA A 172 -13.49 -22.29 6.90
CA ALA A 172 -14.02 -21.57 5.74
C ALA A 172 -13.79 -22.35 4.41
N MET A 173 -12.62 -22.96 4.27
CA MET A 173 -12.28 -23.82 3.14
C MET A 173 -13.21 -25.06 3.07
N ASP A 174 -13.45 -25.71 4.20
CA ASP A 174 -14.29 -26.90 4.30
C ASP A 174 -15.76 -26.57 4.01
N SER A 175 -16.26 -25.49 4.61
CA SER A 175 -17.64 -24.97 4.37
C SER A 175 -17.87 -24.65 2.89
N LEU A 176 -16.93 -23.94 2.25
CA LEU A 176 -17.03 -23.62 0.82
C LEU A 176 -16.95 -24.89 -0.06
N ASN A 177 -16.03 -25.81 0.27
CA ASN A 177 -15.86 -27.04 -0.50
C ASN A 177 -17.10 -27.96 -0.40
N GLU A 178 -17.72 -28.05 0.77
CA GLU A 178 -18.98 -28.78 0.96
C GLU A 178 -20.10 -28.17 0.10
N ALA A 179 -20.30 -26.86 0.18
CA ALA A 179 -21.33 -26.15 -0.60
C ALA A 179 -21.11 -26.15 -2.11
N CYS A 180 -19.89 -26.44 -2.54
CA CYS A 180 -19.47 -26.48 -3.95
C CYS A 180 -19.00 -27.87 -4.39
N TYR A 181 -19.28 -28.93 -3.62
CA TYR A 181 -18.69 -30.25 -3.80
C TYR A 181 -18.68 -30.73 -5.24
N ASP A 182 -19.83 -30.71 -5.91
CA ASP A 182 -19.94 -31.15 -7.30
C ASP A 182 -19.29 -30.18 -8.31
N LEU A 183 -19.28 -28.87 -7.99
CA LEU A 183 -18.66 -27.83 -8.83
C LEU A 183 -17.13 -27.80 -8.71
N HIS A 184 -16.57 -28.43 -7.67
CA HIS A 184 -15.15 -28.53 -7.41
C HIS A 184 -14.56 -29.90 -7.74
N LYS A 185 -15.37 -30.85 -8.25
CA LYS A 185 -14.88 -32.12 -8.74
C LYS A 185 -14.05 -31.95 -10.01
N GLY A 186 -12.86 -32.53 -10.00
CA GLY A 186 -12.03 -32.69 -11.17
C GLY A 186 -12.48 -33.88 -12.04
N ALA A 187 -11.79 -34.14 -13.15
CA ALA A 187 -12.00 -35.29 -14.00
C ALA A 187 -11.76 -36.64 -13.28
N ASP A 188 -11.00 -36.60 -12.19
CA ASP A 188 -10.73 -37.73 -11.28
C ASP A 188 -11.85 -37.98 -10.26
N GLY A 189 -12.91 -37.17 -10.26
CA GLY A 189 -14.02 -37.25 -9.33
C GLY A 189 -13.73 -36.67 -7.92
N ILE A 190 -12.55 -36.13 -7.70
CA ILE A 190 -12.13 -35.53 -6.41
C ILE A 190 -12.54 -34.06 -6.36
N SER A 191 -13.29 -33.69 -5.33
CA SER A 191 -13.61 -32.28 -5.02
C SER A 191 -12.45 -31.65 -4.28
N LYS A 192 -11.96 -30.51 -4.77
CA LYS A 192 -10.85 -29.77 -4.13
C LYS A 192 -11.03 -28.26 -4.24
N THR A 193 -10.84 -27.60 -3.13
CA THR A 193 -10.63 -26.14 -3.01
C THR A 193 -9.18 -25.92 -2.56
N TRP A 194 -8.46 -25.04 -3.23
CA TRP A 194 -7.08 -24.72 -2.89
C TRP A 194 -7.05 -23.57 -1.87
N SER A 195 -6.10 -23.63 -0.94
CA SER A 195 -5.92 -22.58 0.07
C SER A 195 -5.15 -21.37 -0.43
N GLU A 196 -4.43 -21.51 -1.55
CA GLU A 196 -3.69 -20.43 -2.18
C GLU A 196 -4.62 -19.55 -3.01
N VAL A 197 -4.45 -18.24 -2.87
CA VAL A 197 -5.18 -17.22 -3.65
C VAL A 197 -4.18 -16.19 -4.15
N ASP A 198 -4.11 -16.00 -5.47
CA ASP A 198 -3.32 -14.94 -6.05
C ASP A 198 -4.07 -13.62 -5.96
N ILE A 199 -3.38 -12.57 -5.55
CA ILE A 199 -3.91 -11.21 -5.42
C ILE A 199 -3.15 -10.30 -6.37
N LYS A 200 -3.88 -9.45 -7.08
CA LYS A 200 -3.34 -8.37 -7.89
C LYS A 200 -4.06 -7.08 -7.56
N ALA A 201 -3.30 -6.02 -7.38
CA ALA A 201 -3.87 -4.69 -7.22
C ALA A 201 -3.13 -3.69 -8.11
N SER A 202 -3.80 -2.60 -8.45
CA SER A 202 -3.16 -1.44 -9.08
C SER A 202 -3.69 -0.15 -8.49
N VAL A 203 -2.84 0.89 -8.50
CA VAL A 203 -3.18 2.21 -7.99
C VAL A 203 -2.38 3.28 -8.75
N LEU A 204 -2.98 4.44 -9.01
CA LEU A 204 -2.27 5.60 -9.52
C LEU A 204 -1.59 6.35 -8.38
N ILE A 205 -0.38 6.86 -8.65
CA ILE A 205 0.37 7.72 -7.76
C ILE A 205 0.20 9.16 -8.24
N ALA A 206 -0.49 9.97 -7.46
CA ALA A 206 -0.72 11.38 -7.77
C ALA A 206 0.43 12.25 -7.23
N LYS A 207 0.81 13.26 -8.03
CA LYS A 207 1.68 14.35 -7.59
C LYS A 207 0.86 15.36 -6.79
N LYS A 208 1.39 15.80 -5.64
CA LYS A 208 0.77 16.78 -4.74
C LYS A 208 1.59 18.05 -4.68
#